data_9f4c5bd7d78bdcb7f7382ac9641104be
#
_entry.id   9f4c5bd7d78bdcb7f7382ac9641104be
#
_cell.length_a   1.000
_cell.length_b   1.000
_cell.length_c   1.000
_cell.angle_alpha   90.00
_cell.angle_beta   90.00
_cell.angle_gamma   90.00
#
_symmetry.space_group_name_H-M   'P 1'
#
loop_
_entity.id
_entity.type
_entity.pdbx_description
1 polymer ?
#
loop_
_entity_poly.entity_id
_entity_poly.type
_entity_poly.pdbx_seq_one_letter_code
_entity_poly.pdbx_strand_id
1 'polypeptide(L)'
;IDEINKIAATAYLKAALTLKDPRHFLFFPRTPDGKRAAKEYFSRLKARTTDRDQPISLQARYAQLKAIRSAGLSAPDDLSVITQPVFVANGDHDLMVDSRLSADMARRLPNARLTIYPDSGHGGIFQHYRAFVPEVLAFLADDADLTSMHSQG
;
A
#
# COMPACT_ATOMS: atom_id res chain seq x y z
N ILE A 1 4.20 12.90 -10.69
CA ILE A 1 3.32 13.59 -9.71
C ILE A 1 2.04 14.07 -10.39
N ASP A 2 2.12 14.70 -11.55
CA ASP A 2 0.93 15.22 -12.27
C ASP A 2 0.00 14.10 -12.75
N GLU A 3 0.54 12.95 -13.11
CA GLU A 3 -0.24 11.79 -13.52
C GLU A 3 -0.98 11.16 -12.34
N ILE A 4 -0.33 11.01 -11.19
CA ILE A 4 -0.96 10.52 -9.94
C ILE A 4 -2.09 11.45 -9.52
N ASN A 5 -1.88 12.76 -9.60
CA ASN A 5 -2.93 13.74 -9.29
C ASN A 5 -4.13 13.63 -10.24
N LYS A 6 -3.92 13.38 -11.54
CA LYS A 6 -5.00 13.15 -12.51
C LYS A 6 -5.77 11.86 -12.21
N ILE A 7 -5.06 10.79 -11.87
CA ILE A 7 -5.67 9.50 -11.47
C ILE A 7 -6.54 9.69 -10.23
N ALA A 8 -6.00 10.34 -9.20
CA ALA A 8 -6.72 10.64 -7.97
C ALA A 8 -7.95 11.52 -8.26
N ALA A 9 -7.80 12.63 -8.98
CA ALA A 9 -8.91 13.52 -9.34
C ALA A 9 -10.02 12.78 -10.10
N THR A 10 -9.64 11.92 -11.06
CA THR A 10 -10.60 11.10 -11.81
C THR A 10 -11.35 10.11 -10.90
N ALA A 11 -10.67 9.50 -9.93
CA ALA A 11 -11.29 8.61 -8.96
C ALA A 11 -12.27 9.35 -8.04
N TYR A 12 -11.90 10.55 -7.57
CA TYR A 12 -12.79 11.38 -6.76
C TYR A 12 -14.02 11.87 -7.54
N LEU A 13 -13.85 12.24 -8.81
CA LEU A 13 -14.96 12.62 -9.67
C LEU A 13 -15.93 11.44 -9.88
N LYS A 14 -15.41 10.26 -10.19
CA LYS A 14 -16.22 9.03 -10.31
C LYS A 14 -16.93 8.68 -9.00
N ALA A 15 -16.25 8.85 -7.88
CA ALA A 15 -16.80 8.62 -6.55
C ALA A 15 -18.01 9.55 -6.28
N ALA A 16 -17.86 10.84 -6.59
CA ALA A 16 -18.95 11.81 -6.46
C ALA A 16 -20.16 11.48 -7.36
N LEU A 17 -19.91 11.12 -8.63
CA LEU A 17 -20.97 10.76 -9.59
C LEU A 17 -21.67 9.44 -9.23
N THR A 18 -21.02 8.52 -8.55
CA THR A 18 -21.55 7.18 -8.24
C THR A 18 -21.93 7.01 -6.77
N LEU A 19 -21.74 8.02 -5.94
CA LEU A 19 -21.91 8.00 -4.48
C LEU A 19 -21.13 6.85 -3.81
N LYS A 20 -19.98 6.49 -4.40
CA LYS A 20 -19.08 5.46 -3.89
C LYS A 20 -17.85 6.10 -3.25
N ASP A 21 -17.18 5.33 -2.36
CA ASP A 21 -15.90 5.72 -1.80
C ASP A 21 -14.83 5.75 -2.92
N PRO A 22 -13.95 6.77 -3.00
CA PRO A 22 -12.88 6.85 -4.01
C PRO A 22 -11.97 5.61 -4.03
N ARG A 23 -11.80 4.93 -2.90
CA ARG A 23 -11.01 3.69 -2.79
C ARG A 23 -11.52 2.56 -3.68
N HIS A 24 -12.81 2.56 -4.05
CA HIS A 24 -13.32 1.61 -5.05
C HIS A 24 -12.59 1.70 -6.40
N PHE A 25 -12.11 2.89 -6.73
CA PHE A 25 -11.50 3.17 -8.04
C PHE A 25 -9.97 3.20 -8.00
N LEU A 26 -9.40 3.40 -6.81
CA LEU A 26 -7.96 3.48 -6.59
C LEU A 26 -7.38 2.13 -6.14
N PHE A 27 -8.08 1.42 -5.26
CA PHE A 27 -7.55 0.24 -4.59
C PHE A 27 -7.78 -1.05 -5.38
N PHE A 28 -8.86 -1.11 -6.14
CA PHE A 28 -9.31 -2.36 -6.76
C PHE A 28 -9.43 -2.21 -8.27
N PRO A 29 -8.93 -3.17 -9.07
CA PRO A 29 -9.12 -3.17 -10.50
C PRO A 29 -10.59 -3.40 -10.86
N ARG A 30 -10.96 -3.10 -12.13
CA ARG A 30 -12.35 -3.25 -12.60
C ARG A 30 -12.71 -4.66 -13.02
N THR A 31 -11.84 -5.62 -12.77
CA THR A 31 -12.07 -7.04 -13.03
C THR A 31 -13.20 -7.60 -12.15
N PRO A 32 -13.77 -8.75 -12.47
CA PRO A 32 -14.75 -9.41 -11.60
C PRO A 32 -14.20 -9.67 -10.19
N ASP A 33 -12.94 -10.07 -10.08
CA ASP A 33 -12.27 -10.37 -8.82
C ASP A 33 -12.00 -9.09 -8.01
N GLY A 34 -11.50 -8.04 -8.66
CA GLY A 34 -11.32 -6.74 -8.02
C GLY A 34 -12.63 -6.15 -7.48
N LYS A 35 -13.74 -6.27 -8.24
CA LYS A 35 -15.06 -5.82 -7.78
C LYS A 35 -15.56 -6.64 -6.58
N ARG A 36 -15.33 -7.96 -6.57
CA ARG A 36 -15.66 -8.84 -5.44
C ARG A 36 -14.86 -8.46 -4.21
N ALA A 37 -13.54 -8.30 -4.36
CA ALA A 37 -12.64 -7.88 -3.28
C ALA A 37 -13.01 -6.51 -2.70
N ALA A 38 -13.37 -5.54 -3.55
CA ALA A 38 -13.88 -4.25 -3.11
C ALA A 38 -15.13 -4.41 -2.23
N LYS A 39 -16.12 -5.19 -2.67
CA LYS A 39 -17.35 -5.45 -1.90
C LYS A 39 -17.03 -6.05 -0.54
N GLU A 40 -16.16 -7.06 -0.48
CA GLU A 40 -15.73 -7.70 0.76
C GLU A 40 -15.00 -6.73 1.69
N TYR A 41 -14.06 -5.94 1.15
CA TYR A 41 -13.32 -4.93 1.90
C TYR A 41 -14.26 -3.92 2.56
N PHE A 42 -15.16 -3.30 1.80
CA PHE A 42 -16.11 -2.33 2.35
C PHE A 42 -17.12 -2.95 3.31
N SER A 43 -17.49 -4.21 3.12
CA SER A 43 -18.33 -4.95 4.08
C SER A 43 -17.62 -5.09 5.43
N ARG A 44 -16.33 -5.49 5.43
CA ARG A 44 -15.52 -5.57 6.67
C ARG A 44 -15.38 -4.22 7.36
N LEU A 45 -15.13 -3.15 6.60
CA LEU A 45 -15.03 -1.79 7.16
C LEU A 45 -16.35 -1.34 7.83
N LYS A 46 -17.49 -1.70 7.24
CA LYS A 46 -18.82 -1.37 7.81
C LYS A 46 -19.15 -2.21 9.05
N ALA A 47 -18.67 -3.45 9.10
CA ALA A 47 -18.89 -4.34 10.25
C ALA A 47 -18.14 -3.86 11.51
N ARG A 48 -17.04 -3.11 11.36
CA ARG A 48 -16.31 -2.53 12.48
C ARG A 48 -17.10 -1.36 13.04
N THR A 49 -17.65 -1.50 14.24
CA THR A 49 -18.48 -0.49 14.92
C THR A 49 -17.74 0.25 16.03
N THR A 50 -16.67 -0.35 16.58
CA THR A 50 -15.84 0.22 17.64
C THR A 50 -14.46 0.60 17.11
N ASP A 51 -13.78 1.51 17.80
CA ASP A 51 -12.41 1.98 17.48
C ASP A 51 -12.23 2.34 16.00
N ARG A 52 -13.21 3.04 15.44
CA ARG A 52 -13.16 3.47 14.04
C ARG A 52 -12.17 4.61 13.88
N ASP A 53 -11.47 4.58 12.74
CA ASP A 53 -10.52 5.63 12.39
C ASP A 53 -11.21 6.99 12.32
N GLN A 54 -10.57 8.02 12.88
CA GLN A 54 -11.05 9.39 12.76
C GLN A 54 -10.87 9.91 11.34
N PRO A 55 -11.78 10.76 10.85
CA PRO A 55 -11.59 11.41 9.56
C PRO A 55 -10.30 12.23 9.54
N ILE A 56 -9.55 12.13 8.46
CA ILE A 56 -8.35 12.95 8.28
C ILE A 56 -8.74 14.44 8.20
N SER A 57 -8.08 15.30 8.98
CA SER A 57 -8.29 16.75 8.91
C SER A 57 -7.74 17.32 7.59
N LEU A 58 -8.30 18.45 7.13
CA LEU A 58 -7.81 19.15 5.94
C LEU A 58 -6.34 19.56 6.09
N GLN A 59 -5.94 19.97 7.30
CA GLN A 59 -4.56 20.34 7.61
C GLN A 59 -3.61 19.14 7.46
N ALA A 60 -3.97 17.98 8.03
CA ALA A 60 -3.16 16.76 7.93
C ALA A 60 -3.06 16.28 6.47
N ARG A 61 -4.17 16.35 5.73
CA ARG A 61 -4.18 16.01 4.29
C ARG A 61 -3.26 16.93 3.49
N TYR A 62 -3.30 18.25 3.74
CA TYR A 62 -2.43 19.21 3.07
C TYR A 62 -0.96 18.95 3.40
N ALA A 63 -0.62 18.72 4.67
CA ALA A 63 0.73 18.40 5.12
C ALA A 63 1.26 17.12 4.44
N GLN A 64 0.44 16.08 4.37
CA GLN A 64 0.78 14.82 3.70
C GLN A 64 1.05 15.02 2.20
N LEU A 65 0.19 15.74 1.49
CA LEU A 65 0.38 16.03 0.06
C LEU A 65 1.65 16.86 -0.19
N LYS A 66 1.92 17.83 0.68
CA LYS A 66 3.17 18.63 0.63
C LYS A 66 4.41 17.76 0.82
N ALA A 67 4.38 16.84 1.80
CA ALA A 67 5.49 15.91 2.08
C ALA A 67 5.74 14.97 0.88
N ILE A 68 4.68 14.37 0.33
CA ILE A 68 4.76 13.50 -0.85
C ILE A 68 5.38 14.25 -2.04
N ARG A 69 4.92 15.49 -2.28
CA ARG A 69 5.47 16.31 -3.36
C ARG A 69 6.95 16.65 -3.14
N SER A 70 7.30 17.03 -1.93
CA SER A 70 8.70 17.34 -1.57
C SER A 70 9.61 16.12 -1.77
N ALA A 71 9.20 14.95 -1.26
CA ALA A 71 9.94 13.70 -1.44
C ALA A 71 10.10 13.31 -2.91
N GLY A 72 9.03 13.45 -3.71
CA GLY A 72 9.07 13.10 -5.13
C GLY A 72 9.90 14.05 -6.01
N LEU A 73 10.32 15.20 -5.50
CA LEU A 73 11.21 16.17 -6.16
C LEU A 73 12.65 16.09 -5.64
N SER A 74 12.89 15.38 -4.57
CA SER A 74 14.23 15.17 -3.99
C SER A 74 15.02 14.13 -4.78
N ALA A 75 16.34 14.16 -4.63
CA ALA A 75 17.18 13.06 -5.09
C ALA A 75 16.78 11.76 -4.36
N PRO A 76 16.86 10.60 -5.01
CA PRO A 76 16.55 9.33 -4.38
C PRO A 76 17.49 9.07 -3.19
N ASP A 77 16.90 8.64 -2.07
CA ASP A 77 17.66 8.25 -0.89
C ASP A 77 18.50 6.99 -1.15
N ASP A 78 19.61 6.88 -0.44
CA ASP A 78 20.43 5.67 -0.43
C ASP A 78 19.76 4.62 0.47
N LEU A 79 19.14 3.61 -0.15
CA LEU A 79 18.47 2.53 0.56
C LEU A 79 19.44 1.45 1.07
N SER A 80 20.73 1.48 0.67
CA SER A 80 21.72 0.50 1.11
C SER A 80 22.04 0.60 2.61
N VAL A 81 21.73 1.75 3.22
CA VAL A 81 21.92 1.98 4.66
C VAL A 81 20.86 1.30 5.53
N ILE A 82 19.76 0.84 4.92
CA ILE A 82 18.67 0.14 5.62
C ILE A 82 19.03 -1.35 5.67
N THR A 83 19.68 -1.75 6.76
CA THR A 83 20.18 -3.13 6.94
C THR A 83 19.13 -4.08 7.51
N GLN A 84 18.05 -3.55 8.08
CA GLN A 84 16.93 -4.34 8.60
C GLN A 84 16.23 -5.08 7.46
N PRO A 85 15.64 -6.26 7.74
CA PRO A 85 14.75 -6.92 6.80
C PRO A 85 13.57 -6.02 6.40
N VAL A 86 13.26 -5.97 5.11
CA VAL A 86 12.15 -5.15 4.58
C VAL A 86 11.22 -6.01 3.73
N PHE A 87 9.94 -6.06 4.09
CA PHE A 87 8.92 -6.70 3.28
C PHE A 87 8.24 -5.67 2.38
N VAL A 88 8.44 -5.80 1.07
CA VAL A 88 7.85 -4.92 0.05
C VAL A 88 6.68 -5.63 -0.61
N ALA A 89 5.48 -5.02 -0.56
CA ALA A 89 4.26 -5.59 -1.12
C ALA A 89 3.52 -4.56 -1.99
N ASN A 90 3.10 -4.96 -3.21
CA ASN A 90 2.32 -4.10 -4.09
C ASN A 90 1.39 -4.92 -4.99
N GLY A 91 0.44 -4.26 -5.66
CA GLY A 91 -0.39 -4.83 -6.72
C GLY A 91 0.25 -4.62 -8.10
N ASP A 92 0.07 -5.58 -9.01
CA ASP A 92 0.62 -5.51 -10.37
C ASP A 92 -0.04 -4.45 -11.26
N HIS A 93 -1.24 -3.99 -10.89
CA HIS A 93 -2.03 -2.95 -11.58
C HIS A 93 -2.21 -1.69 -10.71
N ASP A 94 -1.25 -1.40 -9.82
CA ASP A 94 -1.29 -0.18 -9.02
C ASP A 94 -1.07 1.06 -9.89
N LEU A 95 -2.12 1.86 -10.03
CA LEU A 95 -2.09 3.10 -10.81
C LEU A 95 -1.50 4.28 -10.04
N MET A 96 -1.38 4.19 -8.72
CA MET A 96 -0.84 5.26 -7.86
C MET A 96 0.65 5.10 -7.64
N VAL A 97 1.09 3.86 -7.39
CA VAL A 97 2.50 3.50 -7.18
C VAL A 97 2.83 2.32 -8.08
N ASP A 98 3.39 2.60 -9.24
CA ASP A 98 3.77 1.58 -10.22
C ASP A 98 4.60 0.47 -9.56
N SER A 99 4.22 -0.79 -9.77
CA SER A 99 4.87 -1.95 -9.18
C SER A 99 6.37 -2.08 -9.56
N ARG A 100 6.78 -1.46 -10.68
CA ARG A 100 8.19 -1.34 -11.06
C ARG A 100 9.01 -0.56 -10.04
N LEU A 101 8.41 0.43 -9.37
CA LEU A 101 9.07 1.19 -8.29
C LEU A 101 9.29 0.31 -7.05
N SER A 102 8.34 -0.58 -6.74
CA SER A 102 8.50 -1.56 -5.67
C SER A 102 9.60 -2.57 -5.98
N ALA A 103 9.69 -3.02 -7.23
CA ALA A 103 10.77 -3.89 -7.69
C ALA A 103 12.14 -3.18 -7.66
N ASP A 104 12.18 -1.89 -8.02
CA ASP A 104 13.40 -1.09 -7.92
C ASP A 104 13.84 -0.90 -6.46
N MET A 105 12.90 -0.56 -5.58
CA MET A 105 13.15 -0.45 -4.14
C MET A 105 13.73 -1.75 -3.58
N ALA A 106 13.14 -2.89 -3.89
CA ALA A 106 13.60 -4.19 -3.41
C ALA A 106 15.01 -4.53 -3.88
N ARG A 107 15.40 -4.12 -5.10
CA ARG A 107 16.78 -4.31 -5.59
C ARG A 107 17.81 -3.41 -4.89
N ARG A 108 17.40 -2.24 -4.41
CA ARG A 108 18.28 -1.27 -3.75
C ARG A 108 18.42 -1.51 -2.25
N LEU A 109 17.52 -2.27 -1.65
CA LEU A 109 17.55 -2.67 -0.25
C LEU A 109 18.44 -3.92 -0.08
N PRO A 110 19.33 -3.99 0.93
CA PRO A 110 20.19 -5.15 1.17
C PRO A 110 19.42 -6.42 1.51
N ASN A 111 18.36 -6.29 2.30
CA ASN A 111 17.58 -7.40 2.88
C ASN A 111 16.09 -7.24 2.57
N ALA A 112 15.71 -7.27 1.28
CA ALA A 112 14.32 -7.13 0.88
C ALA A 112 13.69 -8.45 0.44
N ARG A 113 12.44 -8.66 0.85
CA ARG A 113 11.52 -9.65 0.28
C ARG A 113 10.42 -8.91 -0.46
N LEU A 114 10.23 -9.23 -1.76
CA LEU A 114 9.22 -8.60 -2.61
C LEU A 114 8.08 -9.57 -2.91
N THR A 115 6.84 -9.12 -2.73
CA THR A 115 5.63 -9.81 -3.21
C THR A 115 4.79 -8.85 -4.06
N ILE A 116 4.54 -9.22 -5.32
CA ILE A 116 3.61 -8.51 -6.21
C ILE A 116 2.35 -9.35 -6.37
N TYR A 117 1.22 -8.82 -5.93
CA TYR A 117 -0.07 -9.51 -6.01
C TYR A 117 -0.72 -9.31 -7.39
N PRO A 118 -1.13 -10.42 -8.05
CA PRO A 118 -1.74 -10.34 -9.37
C PRO A 118 -3.15 -9.74 -9.34
N ASP A 119 -3.58 -9.16 -10.47
CA ASP A 119 -4.92 -8.57 -10.65
C ASP A 119 -5.32 -7.65 -9.50
N SER A 120 -4.40 -6.81 -9.01
CA SER A 120 -4.67 -5.91 -7.89
C SER A 120 -4.08 -4.52 -8.06
N GLY A 121 -4.84 -3.52 -7.60
CA GLY A 121 -4.45 -2.12 -7.63
C GLY A 121 -3.74 -1.68 -6.34
N HIS A 122 -3.89 -0.41 -5.97
CA HIS A 122 -3.26 0.17 -4.78
C HIS A 122 -3.69 -0.48 -3.46
N GLY A 123 -4.79 -1.21 -3.45
CA GLY A 123 -5.26 -2.02 -2.32
C GLY A 123 -4.84 -3.48 -2.37
N GLY A 124 -3.73 -3.83 -3.02
CA GLY A 124 -3.30 -5.22 -3.22
C GLY A 124 -3.29 -6.06 -1.95
N ILE A 125 -2.73 -5.54 -0.85
CA ILE A 125 -2.72 -6.20 0.46
C ILE A 125 -4.11 -6.43 1.05
N PHE A 126 -5.09 -5.58 0.74
CA PHE A 126 -6.47 -5.74 1.19
C PHE A 126 -7.25 -6.72 0.33
N GLN A 127 -6.94 -6.79 -0.97
CA GLN A 127 -7.52 -7.75 -1.89
C GLN A 127 -7.01 -9.16 -1.60
N HIS A 128 -5.71 -9.29 -1.37
CA HIS A 128 -5.03 -10.55 -1.12
C HIS A 128 -4.71 -10.79 0.36
N TYR A 129 -5.47 -10.23 1.29
CA TYR A 129 -5.19 -10.29 2.73
C TYR A 129 -5.01 -11.71 3.27
N ARG A 130 -5.66 -12.70 2.66
CA ARG A 130 -5.55 -14.12 3.06
C ARG A 130 -4.18 -14.72 2.74
N ALA A 131 -3.48 -14.19 1.73
CA ALA A 131 -2.09 -14.53 1.43
C ALA A 131 -1.13 -13.59 2.16
N PHE A 132 -1.41 -12.28 2.13
CA PHE A 132 -0.55 -11.25 2.72
C PHE A 132 -0.34 -11.44 4.23
N VAL A 133 -1.41 -11.70 5.00
CA VAL A 133 -1.30 -11.79 6.47
C VAL A 133 -0.39 -12.95 6.91
N PRO A 134 -0.55 -14.19 6.42
CA PRO A 134 0.40 -15.26 6.74
C PRO A 134 1.83 -14.96 6.29
N GLU A 135 2.03 -14.37 5.11
CA GLU A 135 3.36 -14.01 4.59
C GLU A 135 4.07 -12.99 5.50
N VAL A 136 3.36 -11.93 5.91
CA VAL A 136 3.96 -10.91 6.77
C VAL A 136 4.19 -11.41 8.19
N LEU A 137 3.31 -12.28 8.71
CA LEU A 137 3.52 -12.89 10.03
C LEU A 137 4.73 -13.82 10.03
N ALA A 138 4.93 -14.63 8.99
CA ALA A 138 6.12 -15.45 8.83
C ALA A 138 7.39 -14.58 8.73
N PHE A 139 7.35 -13.52 7.91
CA PHE A 139 8.45 -12.58 7.78
C PHE A 139 8.85 -11.93 9.11
N LEU A 140 7.87 -11.51 9.92
CA LEU A 140 8.13 -10.91 11.23
C LEU A 140 8.64 -11.94 12.27
N ALA A 141 8.26 -13.21 12.16
CA ALA A 141 8.75 -14.26 13.02
C ALA A 141 10.21 -14.60 12.71
N ASP A 142 10.58 -14.69 11.44
CA ASP A 142 11.96 -14.93 11.00
C ASP A 142 12.93 -13.84 11.52
N ASP A 143 12.48 -12.56 11.52
CA ASP A 143 13.28 -11.42 12.03
C ASP A 143 13.41 -11.45 13.56
N ALA A 144 12.40 -11.89 14.29
CA ALA A 144 12.45 -12.03 15.74
C ALA A 144 13.48 -13.07 16.19
N ASP A 145 13.60 -14.18 15.46
CA ASP A 145 14.60 -15.24 15.75
C ASP A 145 16.04 -14.74 15.51
N LEU A 146 16.28 -13.98 14.43
CA LEU A 146 17.58 -13.37 14.15
C LEU A 146 17.99 -12.36 15.23
N THR A 147 17.05 -11.57 15.74
CA THR A 147 17.31 -10.57 16.78
C THR A 147 17.62 -11.23 18.14
N SER A 148 16.95 -12.34 18.45
CA SER A 148 17.18 -13.08 19.69
C SER A 148 18.57 -13.74 19.75
N MET A 149 19.10 -14.19 18.61
CA MET A 149 20.44 -14.79 18.52
C MET A 149 21.57 -13.76 18.72
N HIS A 150 21.36 -12.50 18.32
CA HIS A 150 22.36 -11.42 18.47
C HIS A 150 22.37 -10.79 19.88
N SER A 151 21.33 -10.99 20.69
CA SER A 151 21.25 -10.46 22.06
C SER A 151 21.89 -11.38 23.12
N GLN A 152 22.38 -12.57 22.75
CA GLN A 152 23.03 -13.55 23.64
C GLN A 152 24.55 -13.68 23.42
N GLY A 153 25.14 -12.84 22.61
CA GLY A 153 26.60 -12.71 22.37
C GLY A 153 27.13 -11.41 22.98
#